data_921fc7f206228e70504cf1b4f08a173a
#
_entry.id   921fc7f206228e70504cf1b4f08a173a
#
_cell.length_a   1.000
_cell.length_b   1.000
_cell.length_c   1.000
_cell.angle_alpha   90.00
_cell.angle_beta   90.00
_cell.angle_gamma   90.00
#
_symmetry.space_group_name_H-M   'P 1'
#
loop_
_entity.id
_entity.type
_entity.pdbx_description
1 polymer ?
#
loop_
_entity_poly.entity_id
_entity_poly.type
_entity_poly.pdbx_seq_one_letter_code
_entity_poly.pdbx_strand_id
1 'polypeptide(L)'
;AIKETSFSVAPKEIYGLIGPNGAGKTTMFNIITGNYEASEGEVFFRNETLHGLKPHQIVRRGVARTFQNIRLFKSMSVLDNVLIGFDFQARYSFAESILRLPRFFGEEKRIRAKAMEILKYLGIEKFAEHKATDLSYGQQRKVEIARALATNPELLLLDEPAAGMNPAETKELADLIYKAREDFDLTVLLIEHDMKFVNQLCDRVLVLDYGKSIFEGKPSDAIKDPEVVAAYLGDFIHD
;
A
#
# COMPACT_ATOMS: atom_id res chain seq x y z
N ALA A 1 3.49 -21.12 -7.69
CA ALA A 1 3.47 -19.69 -7.40
C ALA A 1 4.68 -19.32 -6.52
N ILE A 2 4.52 -19.11 -5.21
CA ILE A 2 5.66 -18.84 -4.32
C ILE A 2 6.27 -20.20 -3.91
N LYS A 3 7.59 -20.24 -3.87
CA LYS A 3 8.37 -21.40 -3.38
C LYS A 3 9.05 -20.99 -2.07
N GLU A 4 10.12 -21.66 -1.69
CA GLU A 4 10.90 -21.39 -0.48
C GLU A 4 11.43 -19.95 -0.45
N THR A 5 10.62 -19.02 0.06
CA THR A 5 10.97 -17.60 0.16
C THR A 5 10.67 -17.13 1.58
N SER A 6 11.69 -16.64 2.27
CA SER A 6 11.58 -16.02 3.60
C SER A 6 12.28 -14.67 3.58
N PHE A 7 11.65 -13.67 4.14
CA PHE A 7 12.23 -12.35 4.32
C PHE A 7 11.62 -11.64 5.53
N SER A 8 12.25 -10.59 5.98
CA SER A 8 11.74 -9.75 7.06
C SER A 8 11.87 -8.28 6.70
N VAL A 9 10.89 -7.49 7.13
CA VAL A 9 10.87 -6.04 6.95
C VAL A 9 10.99 -5.40 8.33
N ALA A 10 11.96 -4.51 8.48
CA ALA A 10 12.17 -3.81 9.74
C ALA A 10 11.13 -2.68 9.94
N PRO A 11 10.83 -2.30 11.19
CA PRO A 11 9.99 -1.13 11.44
C PRO A 11 10.55 0.12 10.76
N LYS A 12 9.67 0.91 10.13
CA LYS A 12 10.00 2.15 9.40
C LYS A 12 10.90 1.96 8.17
N GLU A 13 11.06 0.73 7.71
CA GLU A 13 11.77 0.42 6.46
C GLU A 13 10.84 0.59 5.26
N ILE A 14 11.37 1.09 4.14
CA ILE A 14 10.74 0.98 2.83
C ILE A 14 11.40 -0.17 2.10
N TYR A 15 10.68 -1.29 1.99
CA TYR A 15 11.18 -2.53 1.43
C TYR A 15 10.53 -2.82 0.07
N GLY A 16 11.33 -3.02 -0.95
CA GLY A 16 10.88 -3.31 -2.31
C GLY A 16 10.80 -4.80 -2.59
N LEU A 17 9.67 -5.26 -3.11
CA LEU A 17 9.51 -6.58 -3.69
C LEU A 17 9.49 -6.45 -5.21
N ILE A 18 10.61 -6.81 -5.86
CA ILE A 18 10.81 -6.61 -7.28
C ILE A 18 11.02 -7.94 -8.02
N GLY A 19 11.06 -7.90 -9.34
CA GLY A 19 11.27 -9.08 -10.19
C GLY A 19 10.41 -9.04 -11.44
N PRO A 20 10.66 -9.93 -12.41
CA PRO A 20 9.92 -10.01 -13.67
C PRO A 20 8.43 -10.31 -13.49
N ASN A 21 7.68 -10.21 -14.58
CA ASN A 21 6.26 -10.55 -14.58
C ASN A 21 6.08 -12.04 -14.28
N GLY A 22 5.06 -12.36 -13.46
CA GLY A 22 4.86 -13.75 -13.04
C GLY A 22 5.79 -14.26 -11.94
N ALA A 23 6.77 -13.48 -11.47
CA ALA A 23 7.70 -13.89 -10.40
C ALA A 23 7.03 -14.21 -9.06
N GLY A 24 5.76 -13.82 -8.85
CA GLY A 24 5.00 -14.13 -7.63
C GLY A 24 4.75 -12.95 -6.70
N LYS A 25 5.18 -11.74 -7.04
CA LYS A 25 5.03 -10.52 -6.21
C LYS A 25 3.61 -10.28 -5.73
N THR A 26 2.65 -10.22 -6.64
CA THR A 26 1.22 -10.03 -6.31
C THR A 26 0.64 -11.18 -5.49
N THR A 27 1.13 -12.42 -5.73
CA THR A 27 0.75 -13.58 -4.91
C THR A 27 1.21 -13.41 -3.47
N MET A 28 2.44 -12.92 -3.25
CA MET A 28 2.95 -12.60 -1.91
C MET A 28 2.08 -11.56 -1.21
N PHE A 29 1.72 -10.47 -1.89
CA PHE A 29 0.80 -9.46 -1.34
C PHE A 29 -0.57 -10.04 -0.99
N ASN A 30 -1.10 -10.93 -1.84
CA ASN A 30 -2.38 -11.58 -1.58
C ASN A 30 -2.33 -12.51 -0.36
N ILE A 31 -1.20 -13.18 -0.11
CA ILE A 31 -0.98 -14.00 1.08
C ILE A 31 -0.89 -13.10 2.33
N ILE A 32 -0.07 -12.04 2.31
CA ILE A 32 0.10 -11.11 3.43
C ILE A 32 -1.24 -10.45 3.82
N THR A 33 -2.10 -10.17 2.82
CA THR A 33 -3.39 -9.50 3.04
C THR A 33 -4.58 -10.45 3.23
N GLY A 34 -4.34 -11.77 3.31
CA GLY A 34 -5.37 -12.78 3.57
C GLY A 34 -6.35 -13.00 2.42
N ASN A 35 -6.02 -12.56 1.21
CA ASN A 35 -6.80 -12.86 0.00
C ASN A 35 -6.51 -14.28 -0.52
N TYR A 36 -5.30 -14.78 -0.26
CA TYR A 36 -4.91 -16.16 -0.51
C TYR A 36 -4.38 -16.79 0.78
N GLU A 37 -4.66 -18.04 0.98
CA GLU A 37 -4.09 -18.83 2.06
C GLU A 37 -2.78 -19.47 1.59
N ALA A 38 -1.73 -19.37 2.41
CA ALA A 38 -0.48 -20.07 2.15
C ALA A 38 -0.67 -21.58 2.35
N SER A 39 -0.23 -22.38 1.38
CA SER A 39 -0.27 -23.85 1.52
C SER A 39 0.75 -24.35 2.54
N GLU A 40 1.88 -23.65 2.65
CA GLU A 40 2.97 -23.91 3.60
C GLU A 40 3.59 -22.59 4.02
N GLY A 41 4.28 -22.59 5.17
CA GLY A 41 4.88 -21.39 5.74
C GLY A 41 3.88 -20.50 6.47
N GLU A 42 4.38 -19.42 7.04
CA GLU A 42 3.60 -18.51 7.87
C GLU A 42 3.98 -17.06 7.63
N VAL A 43 3.04 -16.16 7.85
CA VAL A 43 3.25 -14.71 7.83
C VAL A 43 3.02 -14.18 9.23
N PHE A 44 4.00 -13.43 9.74
CA PHE A 44 3.93 -12.78 11.04
C PHE A 44 3.90 -11.26 10.90
N PHE A 45 3.09 -10.61 11.68
CA PHE A 45 3.10 -9.18 11.88
C PHE A 45 3.13 -8.89 13.38
N ARG A 46 4.17 -8.16 13.87
CA ARG A 46 4.37 -7.91 15.31
C ARG A 46 4.40 -9.19 16.16
N ASN A 47 5.06 -10.23 15.68
CA ASN A 47 5.12 -11.55 16.30
C ASN A 47 3.76 -12.27 16.43
N GLU A 48 2.70 -11.76 15.79
CA GLU A 48 1.41 -12.43 15.69
C GLU A 48 1.23 -12.99 14.27
N THR A 49 0.72 -14.22 14.17
CA THR A 49 0.45 -14.83 12.87
C THR A 49 -0.72 -14.12 12.17
N LEU A 50 -0.57 -13.90 10.87
CA LEU A 50 -1.66 -13.46 9.98
C LEU A 50 -2.36 -14.64 9.30
N HIS A 51 -1.85 -15.87 9.47
CA HIS A 51 -2.41 -17.07 8.85
C HIS A 51 -3.87 -17.28 9.25
N GLY A 52 -4.73 -17.61 8.28
CA GLY A 52 -6.15 -17.85 8.50
C GLY A 52 -7.00 -16.61 8.80
N LEU A 53 -6.39 -15.42 8.87
CA LEU A 53 -7.13 -14.17 9.08
C LEU A 53 -7.75 -13.68 7.78
N LYS A 54 -8.98 -13.16 7.91
CA LYS A 54 -9.67 -12.48 6.80
C LYS A 54 -9.11 -11.07 6.56
N PRO A 55 -9.18 -10.50 5.34
CA PRO A 55 -8.62 -9.18 5.02
C PRO A 55 -9.02 -8.06 6.00
N HIS A 56 -10.29 -8.00 6.41
CA HIS A 56 -10.75 -6.98 7.36
C HIS A 56 -10.14 -7.14 8.77
N GLN A 57 -9.75 -8.35 9.17
CA GLN A 57 -9.05 -8.60 10.45
C GLN A 57 -7.60 -8.15 10.36
N ILE A 58 -6.96 -8.34 9.19
CA ILE A 58 -5.59 -7.91 8.91
C ILE A 58 -5.52 -6.38 8.90
N VAL A 59 -6.49 -5.70 8.27
CA VAL A 59 -6.59 -4.23 8.32
C VAL A 59 -6.71 -3.73 9.77
N ARG A 60 -7.53 -4.37 10.60
CA ARG A 60 -7.66 -4.02 12.03
C ARG A 60 -6.37 -4.21 12.83
N ARG A 61 -5.44 -5.03 12.36
CA ARG A 61 -4.11 -5.20 12.97
C ARG A 61 -3.10 -4.16 12.53
N GLY A 62 -3.48 -3.24 11.64
CA GLY A 62 -2.62 -2.16 11.18
C GLY A 62 -1.90 -2.44 9.87
N VAL A 63 -2.40 -3.36 9.04
CA VAL A 63 -1.89 -3.62 7.68
C VAL A 63 -2.86 -3.07 6.66
N ALA A 64 -2.46 -2.05 5.89
CA ALA A 64 -3.25 -1.51 4.79
C ALA A 64 -2.62 -1.81 3.43
N ARG A 65 -3.44 -1.87 2.38
CA ARG A 65 -2.97 -2.09 1.00
C ARG A 65 -3.69 -1.16 0.03
N THR A 66 -2.92 -0.60 -0.91
CA THR A 66 -3.45 -0.07 -2.17
C THR A 66 -3.47 -1.18 -3.23
N PHE A 67 -4.15 -0.94 -4.35
CA PHE A 67 -4.24 -1.93 -5.43
C PHE A 67 -3.58 -1.38 -6.69
N GLN A 68 -3.05 -2.26 -7.55
CA GLN A 68 -2.47 -1.89 -8.84
C GLN A 68 -3.47 -1.06 -9.68
N ASN A 69 -4.70 -1.56 -9.83
CA ASN A 69 -5.79 -0.80 -10.42
C ASN A 69 -6.52 0.01 -9.33
N ILE A 70 -6.62 1.31 -9.49
CA ILE A 70 -7.28 2.20 -8.54
C ILE A 70 -8.71 1.74 -8.27
N ARG A 71 -9.01 1.46 -6.99
CA ARG A 71 -10.32 0.98 -6.52
C ARG A 71 -11.01 2.04 -5.66
N LEU A 72 -11.42 3.14 -6.29
CA LEU A 72 -12.23 4.16 -5.64
C LEU A 72 -13.73 3.92 -5.89
N PHE A 73 -14.55 4.33 -4.93
CA PHE A 73 -16.00 4.37 -5.10
C PHE A 73 -16.35 5.56 -6.00
N LYS A 74 -16.60 5.27 -7.26
CA LYS A 74 -16.74 6.24 -8.35
C LYS A 74 -17.88 7.24 -8.15
N SER A 75 -18.96 6.84 -7.47
CA SER A 75 -20.13 7.68 -7.18
C SER A 75 -19.98 8.56 -5.95
N MET A 76 -18.94 8.33 -5.14
CA MET A 76 -18.68 9.04 -3.89
C MET A 76 -17.71 10.19 -4.11
N SER A 77 -17.76 11.18 -3.21
CA SER A 77 -16.76 12.24 -3.17
C SER A 77 -15.38 11.72 -2.76
N VAL A 78 -14.35 12.53 -3.00
CA VAL A 78 -12.99 12.26 -2.52
C VAL A 78 -12.99 12.09 -1.00
N LEU A 79 -13.63 12.98 -0.29
CA LEU A 79 -13.73 12.92 1.17
C LEU A 79 -14.44 11.66 1.65
N ASP A 80 -15.57 11.30 1.02
CA ASP A 80 -16.31 10.08 1.40
C ASP A 80 -15.48 8.81 1.16
N ASN A 81 -14.69 8.76 0.09
CA ASN A 81 -13.75 7.67 -0.14
C ASN A 81 -12.72 7.52 0.99
N VAL A 82 -12.24 8.64 1.54
CA VAL A 82 -11.29 8.62 2.66
C VAL A 82 -11.99 8.28 3.98
N LEU A 83 -13.22 8.76 4.19
CA LEU A 83 -14.02 8.47 5.39
C LEU A 83 -14.24 6.98 5.61
N ILE A 84 -14.37 6.19 4.54
CA ILE A 84 -14.49 4.71 4.63
C ILE A 84 -13.31 4.10 5.39
N GLY A 85 -12.09 4.66 5.24
CA GLY A 85 -10.90 4.18 5.96
C GLY A 85 -11.01 4.33 7.48
N PHE A 86 -11.86 5.22 7.98
CA PHE A 86 -12.09 5.43 9.41
C PHE A 86 -13.15 4.52 10.02
N ASP A 87 -13.84 3.68 9.25
CA ASP A 87 -14.95 2.85 9.75
C ASP A 87 -14.57 2.03 10.99
N PHE A 88 -13.36 1.48 11.04
CA PHE A 88 -12.85 0.72 12.19
C PHE A 88 -12.50 1.58 13.41
N GLN A 89 -12.38 2.89 13.24
CA GLN A 89 -12.00 3.82 14.31
C GLN A 89 -13.20 4.55 14.91
N ALA A 90 -14.38 4.41 14.32
CA ALA A 90 -15.60 5.04 14.81
C ALA A 90 -15.96 4.52 16.22
N ARG A 91 -16.15 5.45 17.17
CA ARG A 91 -16.36 5.15 18.59
C ARG A 91 -17.84 5.26 18.99
N TYR A 92 -18.74 5.00 18.09
CA TYR A 92 -20.18 4.94 18.35
C TYR A 92 -20.73 3.56 18.03
N SER A 93 -21.78 3.15 18.73
CA SER A 93 -22.47 1.90 18.45
C SER A 93 -23.47 2.07 17.30
N PHE A 94 -23.88 0.95 16.73
CA PHE A 94 -24.92 0.92 15.69
C PHE A 94 -26.23 1.60 16.16
N ALA A 95 -26.63 1.41 17.43
CA ALA A 95 -27.79 2.07 18.01
C ALA A 95 -27.63 3.60 18.09
N GLU A 96 -26.45 4.09 18.49
CA GLU A 96 -26.15 5.53 18.53
C GLU A 96 -26.19 6.18 17.15
N SER A 97 -25.78 5.45 16.10
CA SER A 97 -25.84 5.93 14.71
C SER A 97 -27.30 6.03 14.20
N ILE A 98 -28.14 5.03 14.49
CA ILE A 98 -29.57 5.05 14.11
C ILE A 98 -30.31 6.17 14.83
N LEU A 99 -30.12 6.31 16.15
CA LEU A 99 -30.79 7.30 16.98
C LEU A 99 -30.18 8.70 16.84
N ARG A 100 -29.10 8.85 16.08
CA ARG A 100 -28.38 10.11 15.86
C ARG A 100 -28.08 10.86 17.17
N LEU A 101 -27.54 10.15 18.16
CA LEU A 101 -27.24 10.72 19.45
C LEU A 101 -26.11 11.77 19.36
N PRO A 102 -25.97 12.70 20.31
CA PRO A 102 -24.92 13.75 20.27
C PRO A 102 -23.52 13.21 20.08
N ARG A 103 -23.20 12.03 20.63
CA ARG A 103 -21.92 11.35 20.47
C ARG A 103 -21.63 10.98 19.03
N PHE A 104 -22.64 10.54 18.26
CA PHE A 104 -22.51 10.26 16.84
C PHE A 104 -22.05 11.51 16.08
N PHE A 105 -22.71 12.65 16.25
CA PHE A 105 -22.33 13.90 15.56
C PHE A 105 -20.94 14.39 15.94
N GLY A 106 -20.56 14.27 17.21
CA GLY A 106 -19.21 14.62 17.67
C GLY A 106 -18.12 13.78 17.02
N GLU A 107 -18.36 12.48 16.89
CA GLU A 107 -17.43 11.55 16.30
C GLU A 107 -17.33 11.72 14.78
N GLU A 108 -18.45 11.90 14.09
CA GLU A 108 -18.48 12.21 12.66
C GLU A 108 -17.68 13.49 12.33
N LYS A 109 -17.85 14.54 13.14
CA LYS A 109 -17.08 15.78 13.01
C LYS A 109 -15.59 15.54 13.19
N ARG A 110 -15.20 14.72 14.18
CA ARG A 110 -13.81 14.35 14.46
C ARG A 110 -13.19 13.58 13.29
N ILE A 111 -13.88 12.57 12.78
CA ILE A 111 -13.44 11.73 11.67
C ILE A 111 -13.30 12.57 10.41
N ARG A 112 -14.30 13.43 10.11
CA ARG A 112 -14.26 14.33 8.94
C ARG A 112 -13.08 15.30 9.01
N ALA A 113 -12.78 15.86 10.18
CA ALA A 113 -11.62 16.73 10.37
C ALA A 113 -10.31 15.99 10.08
N LYS A 114 -10.14 14.77 10.62
CA LYS A 114 -8.97 13.94 10.35
C LYS A 114 -8.83 13.56 8.87
N ALA A 115 -9.93 13.23 8.21
CA ALA A 115 -9.92 12.96 6.77
C ALA A 115 -9.45 14.18 5.97
N MET A 116 -9.91 15.39 6.33
CA MET A 116 -9.46 16.62 5.71
C MET A 116 -7.98 16.92 5.99
N GLU A 117 -7.45 16.60 7.18
CA GLU A 117 -6.01 16.70 7.48
C GLU A 117 -5.18 15.79 6.58
N ILE A 118 -5.61 14.54 6.35
CA ILE A 118 -4.94 13.61 5.42
C ILE A 118 -5.00 14.16 3.98
N LEU A 119 -6.16 14.64 3.53
CA LEU A 119 -6.30 15.24 2.19
C LEU A 119 -5.39 16.45 2.00
N LYS A 120 -5.28 17.31 3.02
CA LYS A 120 -4.38 18.46 3.05
C LYS A 120 -2.92 18.02 3.02
N TYR A 121 -2.55 16.99 3.78
CA TYR A 121 -1.21 16.41 3.77
C TYR A 121 -0.80 15.95 2.37
N LEU A 122 -1.74 15.34 1.62
CA LEU A 122 -1.53 14.87 0.26
C LEU A 122 -1.71 15.96 -0.82
N GLY A 123 -2.06 17.20 -0.43
CA GLY A 123 -2.24 18.35 -1.34
C GLY A 123 -3.46 18.24 -2.25
N ILE A 124 -4.50 17.52 -1.81
CA ILE A 124 -5.73 17.30 -2.59
C ILE A 124 -7.01 17.74 -1.87
N GLU A 125 -6.90 18.51 -0.79
CA GLU A 125 -8.03 18.97 0.02
C GLU A 125 -9.05 19.81 -0.77
N LYS A 126 -8.59 20.55 -1.78
CA LYS A 126 -9.47 21.34 -2.66
C LYS A 126 -10.45 20.50 -3.48
N PHE A 127 -10.16 19.20 -3.61
CA PHE A 127 -11.02 18.25 -4.32
C PHE A 127 -11.93 17.46 -3.40
N ALA A 128 -11.99 17.75 -2.09
CA ALA A 128 -12.71 16.95 -1.09
C ALA A 128 -14.15 16.63 -1.49
N GLU A 129 -14.87 17.61 -2.03
CA GLU A 129 -16.28 17.46 -2.43
C GLU A 129 -16.48 17.03 -3.91
N HIS A 130 -15.39 16.89 -4.69
CA HIS A 130 -15.48 16.41 -6.07
C HIS A 130 -15.67 14.90 -6.09
N LYS A 131 -16.28 14.39 -7.17
CA LYS A 131 -16.32 12.94 -7.39
C LYS A 131 -14.91 12.43 -7.67
N ALA A 132 -14.61 11.23 -7.18
CA ALA A 132 -13.30 10.61 -7.41
C ALA A 132 -12.98 10.44 -8.91
N THR A 133 -13.99 10.30 -9.76
CA THR A 133 -13.85 10.19 -11.23
C THR A 133 -13.41 11.48 -11.92
N ASP A 134 -13.58 12.62 -11.28
CA ASP A 134 -13.29 13.94 -11.88
C ASP A 134 -11.78 14.30 -11.72
N LEU A 135 -11.05 13.49 -10.98
CA LEU A 135 -9.63 13.66 -10.70
C LEU A 135 -8.75 13.03 -11.78
N SER A 136 -7.56 13.61 -11.99
CA SER A 136 -6.51 12.95 -12.78
C SER A 136 -6.07 11.63 -12.13
N TYR A 137 -5.41 10.77 -12.90
CA TYR A 137 -4.94 9.46 -12.42
C TYR A 137 -4.05 9.59 -11.17
N GLY A 138 -3.06 10.50 -11.19
CA GLY A 138 -2.19 10.74 -10.05
C GLY A 138 -2.93 11.26 -8.81
N GLN A 139 -3.96 12.11 -9.00
CA GLN A 139 -4.80 12.56 -7.89
C GLN A 139 -5.67 11.42 -7.33
N GLN A 140 -6.22 10.55 -8.19
CA GLN A 140 -6.96 9.37 -7.74
C GLN A 140 -6.06 8.42 -6.93
N ARG A 141 -4.80 8.25 -7.33
CA ARG A 141 -3.81 7.47 -6.56
C ARG A 141 -3.57 8.07 -5.17
N LYS A 142 -3.47 9.40 -5.07
CA LYS A 142 -3.38 10.09 -3.77
C LYS A 142 -4.61 9.84 -2.90
N VAL A 143 -5.82 9.81 -3.46
CA VAL A 143 -7.05 9.46 -2.71
C VAL A 143 -7.01 8.02 -2.21
N GLU A 144 -6.49 7.09 -2.99
CA GLU A 144 -6.33 5.69 -2.57
C GLU A 144 -5.35 5.56 -1.40
N ILE A 145 -4.21 6.27 -1.46
CA ILE A 145 -3.25 6.36 -0.36
C ILE A 145 -3.90 7.04 0.86
N ALA A 146 -4.65 8.13 0.67
CA ALA A 146 -5.39 8.79 1.74
C ALA A 146 -6.32 7.84 2.48
N ARG A 147 -7.09 7.03 1.75
CA ARG A 147 -7.98 6.02 2.32
C ARG A 147 -7.22 4.94 3.08
N ALA A 148 -6.05 4.52 2.58
CA ALA A 148 -5.20 3.57 3.29
C ALA A 148 -4.65 4.18 4.59
N LEU A 149 -4.13 5.42 4.56
CA LEU A 149 -3.64 6.15 5.74
C LEU A 149 -4.76 6.38 6.77
N ALA A 150 -6.00 6.57 6.32
CA ALA A 150 -7.16 6.74 7.19
C ALA A 150 -7.44 5.51 8.08
N THR A 151 -6.96 4.32 7.70
CA THR A 151 -7.05 3.14 8.57
C THR A 151 -6.05 3.17 9.74
N ASN A 152 -5.16 4.17 9.79
CA ASN A 152 -4.05 4.29 10.73
C ASN A 152 -3.14 3.06 10.73
N PRO A 153 -2.56 2.71 9.57
CA PRO A 153 -1.74 1.51 9.43
C PRO A 153 -0.36 1.70 10.06
N GLU A 154 0.31 0.60 10.37
CA GLU A 154 1.74 0.55 10.66
C GLU A 154 2.53 -0.09 9.51
N LEU A 155 1.86 -0.95 8.73
CA LEU A 155 2.40 -1.51 7.50
C LEU A 155 1.50 -1.11 6.32
N LEU A 156 2.08 -0.38 5.37
CA LEU A 156 1.42 0.03 4.14
C LEU A 156 1.99 -0.75 2.95
N LEU A 157 1.14 -1.54 2.30
CA LEU A 157 1.48 -2.27 1.08
C LEU A 157 1.08 -1.43 -0.13
N LEU A 158 2.05 -1.10 -0.98
CA LEU A 158 1.85 -0.32 -2.22
C LEU A 158 2.10 -1.22 -3.43
N ASP A 159 1.07 -1.42 -4.23
CA ASP A 159 1.10 -2.30 -5.42
C ASP A 159 1.20 -1.43 -6.68
N GLU A 160 2.41 -1.34 -7.26
CA GLU A 160 2.76 -0.50 -8.42
C GLU A 160 2.19 0.92 -8.34
N PRO A 161 2.53 1.69 -7.29
CA PRO A 161 1.91 2.98 -7.05
C PRO A 161 2.25 4.04 -8.11
N ALA A 162 3.37 3.90 -8.80
CA ALA A 162 3.82 4.83 -9.85
C ALA A 162 3.32 4.46 -11.26
N ALA A 163 2.63 3.32 -11.43
CA ALA A 163 2.16 2.87 -12.74
C ALA A 163 1.29 3.93 -13.43
N GLY A 164 1.60 4.25 -14.69
CA GLY A 164 0.85 5.22 -15.48
C GLY A 164 1.11 6.70 -15.16
N MET A 165 2.04 7.00 -14.27
CA MET A 165 2.45 8.36 -13.93
C MET A 165 3.58 8.87 -14.82
N ASN A 166 3.63 10.19 -15.05
CA ASN A 166 4.78 10.81 -15.69
C ASN A 166 5.95 10.96 -14.68
N PRO A 167 7.20 11.23 -15.16
CA PRO A 167 8.36 11.31 -14.28
C PRO A 167 8.27 12.34 -13.15
N ALA A 168 7.56 13.44 -13.37
CA ALA A 168 7.37 14.48 -12.34
C ALA A 168 6.40 14.00 -11.25
N GLU A 169 5.30 13.36 -11.64
CA GLU A 169 4.32 12.76 -10.71
C GLU A 169 4.95 11.61 -9.93
N THR A 170 5.76 10.78 -10.59
CA THR A 170 6.49 9.66 -9.95
C THR A 170 7.44 10.18 -8.86
N LYS A 171 8.18 11.25 -9.14
CA LYS A 171 9.06 11.89 -8.17
C LYS A 171 8.28 12.46 -6.98
N GLU A 172 7.19 13.20 -7.27
CA GLU A 172 6.32 13.76 -6.22
C GLU A 172 5.74 12.64 -5.33
N LEU A 173 5.35 11.52 -5.93
CA LEU A 173 4.85 10.36 -5.20
C LEU A 173 5.93 9.74 -4.31
N ALA A 174 7.17 9.59 -4.80
CA ALA A 174 8.28 9.09 -4.01
C ALA A 174 8.55 9.96 -2.78
N ASP A 175 8.64 11.28 -2.99
CA ASP A 175 8.86 12.25 -1.91
C ASP A 175 7.71 12.20 -0.89
N LEU A 176 6.47 12.01 -1.35
CA LEU A 176 5.29 11.87 -0.51
C LEU A 176 5.33 10.60 0.34
N ILE A 177 5.67 9.45 -0.26
CA ILE A 177 5.76 8.16 0.46
C ILE A 177 6.89 8.23 1.50
N TYR A 178 8.04 8.78 1.11
CA TYR A 178 9.17 8.95 2.02
C TYR A 178 8.78 9.79 3.24
N LYS A 179 8.13 10.94 3.01
CA LYS A 179 7.64 11.81 4.07
C LYS A 179 6.56 11.14 4.93
N ALA A 180 5.61 10.42 4.30
CA ALA A 180 4.57 9.71 5.02
C ALA A 180 5.13 8.62 5.95
N ARG A 181 6.21 7.93 5.55
CA ARG A 181 6.92 6.98 6.41
C ARG A 181 7.33 7.62 7.74
N GLU A 182 7.93 8.82 7.68
CA GLU A 182 8.40 9.53 8.89
C GLU A 182 7.23 10.10 9.71
N ASP A 183 6.29 10.79 9.06
CA ASP A 183 5.23 11.54 9.73
C ASP A 183 4.14 10.63 10.34
N PHE A 184 3.94 9.43 9.80
CA PHE A 184 2.96 8.44 10.27
C PHE A 184 3.59 7.18 10.89
N ASP A 185 4.91 7.16 11.09
CA ASP A 185 5.64 6.00 11.62
C ASP A 185 5.40 4.70 10.82
N LEU A 186 5.35 4.80 9.48
CA LEU A 186 4.99 3.69 8.61
C LEU A 186 6.19 2.78 8.29
N THR A 187 5.90 1.49 8.22
CA THR A 187 6.68 0.53 7.43
C THR A 187 6.01 0.40 6.07
N VAL A 188 6.78 0.39 4.99
CA VAL A 188 6.23 0.31 3.63
C VAL A 188 6.78 -0.93 2.93
N LEU A 189 5.89 -1.76 2.39
CA LEU A 189 6.23 -2.85 1.48
C LEU A 189 5.71 -2.49 0.09
N LEU A 190 6.62 -2.41 -0.88
CA LEU A 190 6.38 -1.88 -2.22
C LEU A 190 6.58 -2.96 -3.27
N ILE A 191 5.60 -3.15 -4.17
CA ILE A 191 5.83 -3.83 -5.45
C ILE A 191 6.05 -2.77 -6.51
N GLU A 192 7.14 -2.88 -7.24
CA GLU A 192 7.44 -2.01 -8.38
C GLU A 192 8.35 -2.71 -9.41
N HIS A 193 8.32 -2.21 -10.63
CA HIS A 193 9.18 -2.64 -11.74
C HIS A 193 10.04 -1.49 -12.28
N ASP A 194 9.75 -0.22 -11.95
CA ASP A 194 10.61 0.91 -12.25
C ASP A 194 11.79 0.98 -11.28
N MET A 195 12.96 0.53 -11.75
CA MET A 195 14.18 0.50 -10.95
C MET A 195 14.67 1.88 -10.53
N LYS A 196 14.30 2.96 -11.23
CA LYS A 196 14.65 4.33 -10.83
C LYS A 196 13.85 4.73 -9.60
N PHE A 197 12.55 4.45 -9.61
CA PHE A 197 11.66 4.68 -8.48
C PHE A 197 12.06 3.84 -7.26
N VAL A 198 12.34 2.56 -7.47
CA VAL A 198 12.82 1.65 -6.43
C VAL A 198 14.11 2.13 -5.81
N ASN A 199 15.11 2.52 -6.62
CA ASN A 199 16.41 3.00 -6.13
C ASN A 199 16.33 4.35 -5.40
N GLN A 200 15.34 5.17 -5.73
CA GLN A 200 15.10 6.45 -5.03
C GLN A 200 14.43 6.25 -3.68
N LEU A 201 13.57 5.23 -3.54
CA LEU A 201 12.63 5.15 -2.43
C LEU A 201 12.97 4.02 -1.44
N CYS A 202 13.43 2.86 -1.92
CA CYS A 202 13.60 1.68 -1.07
C CYS A 202 14.94 1.65 -0.34
N ASP A 203 14.90 1.26 0.93
CA ASP A 203 16.08 1.00 1.75
C ASP A 203 16.73 -0.34 1.36
N ARG A 204 15.89 -1.38 1.16
CA ARG A 204 16.26 -2.72 0.69
C ARG A 204 15.24 -3.26 -0.31
N VAL A 205 15.68 -4.24 -1.09
CA VAL A 205 14.83 -4.98 -2.02
C VAL A 205 15.03 -6.48 -1.90
N LEU A 206 13.95 -7.22 -2.14
CA LEU A 206 13.96 -8.64 -2.43
C LEU A 206 13.62 -8.81 -3.92
N VAL A 207 14.48 -9.51 -4.64
CA VAL A 207 14.21 -9.86 -6.03
C VAL A 207 13.65 -11.27 -6.09
N LEU A 208 12.46 -11.38 -6.64
CA LEU A 208 11.82 -12.67 -6.91
C LEU A 208 11.97 -13.04 -8.38
N ASP A 209 12.25 -14.33 -8.64
CA ASP A 209 12.14 -14.94 -9.94
C ASP A 209 11.50 -16.32 -9.82
N TYR A 210 10.45 -16.60 -10.62
CA TYR A 210 9.65 -17.83 -10.59
C TYR A 210 9.29 -18.31 -9.17
N GLY A 211 8.98 -17.36 -8.26
CA GLY A 211 8.58 -17.62 -6.89
C GLY A 211 9.71 -17.92 -5.91
N LYS A 212 10.96 -17.73 -6.29
CA LYS A 212 12.16 -17.86 -5.46
C LYS A 212 12.80 -16.50 -5.25
N SER A 213 13.40 -16.30 -4.09
CA SER A 213 14.29 -15.17 -3.83
C SER A 213 15.64 -15.44 -4.50
N ILE A 214 16.06 -14.54 -5.39
CA ILE A 214 17.37 -14.61 -6.08
C ILE A 214 18.35 -13.56 -5.56
N PHE A 215 17.85 -12.50 -4.90
CA PHE A 215 18.70 -11.44 -4.34
C PHE A 215 17.96 -10.74 -3.19
N GLU A 216 18.68 -10.36 -2.16
CA GLU A 216 18.20 -9.45 -1.12
C GLU A 216 19.31 -8.48 -0.74
N GLY A 217 19.06 -7.17 -0.78
CA GLY A 217 20.06 -6.16 -0.48
C GLY A 217 19.65 -4.75 -0.89
N LYS A 218 20.63 -3.88 -1.09
CA LYS A 218 20.37 -2.52 -1.56
C LYS A 218 19.93 -2.51 -3.03
N PRO A 219 19.00 -1.61 -3.42
CA PRO A 219 18.58 -1.50 -4.82
C PRO A 219 19.73 -1.26 -5.79
N SER A 220 20.74 -0.46 -5.39
CA SER A 220 21.94 -0.16 -6.20
C SER A 220 22.82 -1.38 -6.48
N ASP A 221 22.76 -2.39 -5.63
CA ASP A 221 23.54 -3.62 -5.78
C ASP A 221 22.74 -4.65 -6.60
N ALA A 222 21.41 -4.70 -6.43
CA ALA A 222 20.52 -5.54 -7.23
C ALA A 222 20.68 -5.30 -8.75
N ILE A 223 20.82 -4.05 -9.17
CA ILE A 223 21.00 -3.69 -10.59
C ILE A 223 22.30 -4.28 -11.20
N LYS A 224 23.30 -4.56 -10.36
CA LYS A 224 24.62 -5.07 -10.79
C LYS A 224 24.74 -6.58 -10.63
N ASP A 225 23.82 -7.20 -9.94
CA ASP A 225 23.83 -8.63 -9.69
C ASP A 225 23.57 -9.41 -10.98
N PRO A 226 24.46 -10.36 -11.38
CA PRO A 226 24.32 -11.08 -12.64
C PRO A 226 23.04 -11.93 -12.72
N GLU A 227 22.58 -12.51 -11.61
CA GLU A 227 21.39 -13.33 -11.55
C GLU A 227 20.13 -12.47 -11.72
N VAL A 228 20.11 -11.30 -11.08
CA VAL A 228 19.04 -10.30 -11.26
C VAL A 228 18.98 -9.82 -12.70
N VAL A 229 20.13 -9.43 -13.28
CA VAL A 229 20.19 -8.98 -14.68
C VAL A 229 19.70 -10.07 -15.63
N ALA A 230 20.12 -11.32 -15.42
CA ALA A 230 19.68 -12.45 -16.24
C ALA A 230 18.17 -12.69 -16.14
N ALA A 231 17.57 -12.58 -14.95
CA ALA A 231 16.13 -12.74 -14.76
C ALA A 231 15.30 -11.69 -15.54
N TYR A 232 15.76 -10.45 -15.57
CA TYR A 232 15.09 -9.39 -16.35
C TYR A 232 15.33 -9.49 -17.86
N LEU A 233 16.51 -9.96 -18.30
CA LEU A 233 16.81 -10.16 -19.72
C LEU A 233 16.06 -11.36 -20.31
N GLY A 234 15.76 -12.37 -19.49
CA GLY A 234 14.95 -13.52 -19.89
C GLY A 234 13.54 -13.18 -20.34
N ASP A 235 12.91 -12.17 -19.72
CA ASP A 235 11.58 -11.68 -20.13
C ASP A 235 11.57 -11.04 -21.53
N PHE A 236 12.68 -10.42 -21.97
CA PHE A 236 12.79 -9.82 -23.31
C PHE A 236 12.94 -10.83 -24.46
N ILE A 237 13.14 -12.12 -24.15
CA ILE A 237 13.32 -13.17 -25.15
C ILE A 237 12.00 -13.94 -25.41
N HIS A 238 10.99 -13.74 -24.56
CA HIS A 238 9.71 -14.47 -24.60
C HIS A 238 8.50 -13.61 -25.01
N ASP A 239 8.70 -12.30 -25.29
CA ASP A 239 7.73 -11.39 -25.93
C ASP A 239 8.09 -11.19 -27.42
#